data_4f58366c81709455f1baad354e88f5a8
#
_entry.id   4f58366c81709455f1baad354e88f5a8
#
_cell.length_a   1.000
_cell.length_b   1.000
_cell.length_c   1.000
_cell.angle_alpha   90.00
_cell.angle_beta   90.00
_cell.angle_gamma   90.00
#
_symmetry.space_group_name_H-M   'P 1'
#
loop_
_entity.id
_entity.type
_entity.pdbx_description
1 polymer ?
#
loop_
_entity_poly.entity_id
_entity_poly.type
_entity_poly.pdbx_seq_one_letter_code
_entity_poly.pdbx_strand_id
1 'polypeptide(L)'
;SGSAAAVAADMAPIALGSDTGGSVRAPASFTGIVGFKPSYGAISRYGLIAYANSLEVIGILGKSVEDVKILFKMIAGKDPMDSTSINVDLKEKNISKPNILVIKSFVELSSEEVKKEFYNSIGKLESAGFGISYVDKFSLTDYMLSSYYTIACAEASTNLSRYDGIRYGPKVESASNWRDYISKARSFFGPEVKARIMMGTFILSAGYYETYYLRALQLRKMIKQEFEKIISGYDAVYVPTMPVLPWKIGKAIEDPKIAYAADVLTVLPNLTGSPAISIPVGKVREFFVGGQFIGLRAEDMKVLKVAAIAENVLQVKKNGRN
;
A
#
# COMPACT_ATOMS: atom_id res chain seq x y z
N SER A 1 -1.12 -4.92 10.07
CA SER A 1 0.05 -4.77 10.98
C SER A 1 0.49 -6.08 11.62
N GLY A 2 -0.44 -7.01 11.94
CA GLY A 2 -0.09 -8.27 12.61
C GLY A 2 0.92 -9.12 11.85
N SER A 3 0.73 -9.28 10.54
CA SER A 3 1.66 -10.02 9.67
C SER A 3 3.07 -9.40 9.68
N ALA A 4 3.16 -8.06 9.66
CA ALA A 4 4.45 -7.38 9.73
C ALA A 4 5.12 -7.56 11.10
N ALA A 5 4.35 -7.45 12.17
CA ALA A 5 4.85 -7.69 13.53
C ALA A 5 5.36 -9.13 13.71
N ALA A 6 4.64 -10.13 13.18
CA ALA A 6 5.04 -11.53 13.24
C ALA A 6 6.39 -11.77 12.54
N VAL A 7 6.59 -11.23 11.34
CA VAL A 7 7.87 -11.32 10.62
C VAL A 7 8.96 -10.54 11.34
N ALA A 8 8.68 -9.34 11.83
CA ALA A 8 9.66 -8.53 12.57
C ALA A 8 10.13 -9.20 13.85
N ALA A 9 9.23 -9.91 14.56
CA ALA A 9 9.49 -10.62 15.80
C ALA A 9 10.02 -12.06 15.63
N ASP A 10 10.38 -12.47 14.41
CA ASP A 10 10.85 -13.84 14.09
C ASP A 10 9.84 -14.97 14.40
N MET A 11 8.53 -14.63 14.46
CA MET A 11 7.46 -15.62 14.63
C MET A 11 7.16 -16.37 13.33
N ALA A 12 7.44 -15.74 12.19
CA ALA A 12 7.32 -16.33 10.86
C ALA A 12 8.42 -15.78 9.94
N PRO A 13 9.01 -16.60 9.05
CA PRO A 13 10.03 -16.13 8.11
C PRO A 13 9.46 -15.16 7.07
N ILE A 14 8.22 -15.36 6.67
CA ILE A 14 7.50 -14.60 5.66
C ILE A 14 6.00 -14.62 5.99
N ALA A 15 5.28 -13.59 5.58
CA ALA A 15 3.83 -13.52 5.76
C ALA A 15 3.13 -12.86 4.57
N LEU A 16 1.86 -13.18 4.38
CA LEU A 16 0.98 -12.47 3.47
C LEU A 16 0.22 -11.36 4.22
N GLY A 17 -0.13 -10.31 3.49
CA GLY A 17 -1.00 -9.25 3.93
C GLY A 17 -1.85 -8.74 2.77
N SER A 18 -2.82 -7.87 3.04
CA SER A 18 -3.54 -7.15 2.00
C SER A 18 -3.15 -5.67 2.02
N ASP A 19 -3.00 -5.08 0.86
CA ASP A 19 -2.63 -3.67 0.68
C ASP A 19 -3.65 -2.99 -0.23
N THR A 20 -4.47 -2.14 0.36
CA THR A 20 -5.48 -1.34 -0.36
C THR A 20 -5.00 0.10 -0.57
N GLY A 21 -4.24 0.63 0.39
CA GLY A 21 -3.71 2.00 0.38
C GLY A 21 -2.34 2.13 1.07
N GLY A 22 -1.65 1.00 1.31
CA GLY A 22 -0.36 0.98 1.99
C GLY A 22 -0.24 -0.07 3.10
N SER A 23 -1.29 -0.86 3.35
CA SER A 23 -1.40 -1.73 4.53
C SER A 23 -0.37 -2.86 4.65
N VAL A 24 0.43 -3.14 3.62
CA VAL A 24 1.63 -4.01 3.65
C VAL A 24 2.89 -3.16 3.83
N ARG A 25 3.03 -2.07 3.08
CA ARG A 25 4.23 -1.23 3.02
C ARG A 25 4.39 -0.34 4.26
N ALA A 26 3.31 0.26 4.74
CA ALA A 26 3.33 1.11 5.94
C ALA A 26 3.79 0.35 7.19
N PRO A 27 3.17 -0.81 7.56
CA PRO A 27 3.65 -1.57 8.70
C PRO A 27 5.06 -2.14 8.50
N ALA A 28 5.46 -2.49 7.27
CA ALA A 28 6.83 -2.90 6.96
C ALA A 28 7.83 -1.77 7.25
N SER A 29 7.51 -0.54 6.83
CA SER A 29 8.31 0.65 7.13
C SER A 29 8.50 0.85 8.64
N PHE A 30 7.42 0.76 9.41
CA PHE A 30 7.47 0.99 10.86
C PHE A 30 8.19 -0.12 11.64
N THR A 31 8.18 -1.35 11.14
CA THR A 31 8.79 -2.50 11.83
C THR A 31 10.18 -2.87 11.30
N GLY A 32 10.67 -2.15 10.28
CA GLY A 32 12.01 -2.35 9.74
C GLY A 32 12.18 -3.65 8.94
N ILE A 33 11.13 -4.10 8.27
CA ILE A 33 11.15 -5.25 7.36
C ILE A 33 10.84 -4.83 5.92
N VAL A 34 10.86 -5.77 5.01
CA VAL A 34 10.49 -5.56 3.61
C VAL A 34 9.00 -5.85 3.42
N GLY A 35 8.30 -4.93 2.76
CA GLY A 35 6.90 -5.08 2.39
C GLY A 35 6.67 -4.82 0.91
N PHE A 36 6.22 -5.83 0.18
CA PHE A 36 5.99 -5.75 -1.25
C PHE A 36 4.50 -5.81 -1.58
N LYS A 37 4.02 -4.80 -2.26
CA LYS A 37 2.73 -4.72 -2.92
C LYS A 37 2.93 -4.98 -4.41
N PRO A 38 2.57 -6.16 -4.95
CA PRO A 38 2.70 -6.43 -6.37
C PRO A 38 1.75 -5.56 -7.23
N SER A 39 1.90 -5.66 -8.52
CA SER A 39 0.94 -5.11 -9.48
C SER A 39 -0.46 -5.63 -9.21
N TYR A 40 -1.47 -4.78 -9.42
CA TYR A 40 -2.87 -5.20 -9.28
C TYR A 40 -3.18 -6.37 -10.22
N GLY A 41 -3.62 -7.47 -9.63
CA GLY A 41 -3.90 -8.73 -10.32
C GLY A 41 -2.70 -9.67 -10.50
N ALA A 42 -1.49 -9.28 -10.06
CA ALA A 42 -0.31 -10.16 -10.17
C ALA A 42 -0.39 -11.39 -9.26
N ILE A 43 -1.06 -11.28 -8.13
CA ILE A 43 -1.42 -12.41 -7.25
C ILE A 43 -2.94 -12.50 -7.23
N SER A 44 -3.47 -13.73 -7.36
CA SER A 44 -4.89 -14.00 -7.27
C SER A 44 -5.46 -13.58 -5.93
N ARG A 45 -6.64 -12.98 -5.95
CA ARG A 45 -7.42 -12.60 -4.75
C ARG A 45 -8.53 -13.60 -4.44
N TYR A 46 -8.54 -14.74 -5.12
CA TYR A 46 -9.49 -15.79 -4.80
C TYR A 46 -9.34 -16.22 -3.35
N GLY A 47 -10.45 -16.23 -2.62
CA GLY A 47 -10.47 -16.50 -1.17
C GLY A 47 -10.23 -15.27 -0.27
N LEU A 48 -9.80 -14.12 -0.81
CA LEU A 48 -9.70 -12.89 -0.05
C LEU A 48 -11.09 -12.27 0.16
N ILE A 49 -11.39 -11.92 1.41
CA ILE A 49 -12.60 -11.16 1.73
C ILE A 49 -12.44 -9.74 1.21
N ALA A 50 -13.31 -9.34 0.28
CA ALA A 50 -13.22 -8.07 -0.40
C ALA A 50 -13.56 -6.89 0.50
N TYR A 51 -12.71 -5.87 0.47
CA TYR A 51 -12.93 -4.54 1.05
C TYR A 51 -13.12 -3.49 -0.06
N ALA A 52 -12.10 -3.25 -0.89
CA ALA A 52 -12.16 -2.32 -2.02
C ALA A 52 -11.53 -2.99 -3.26
N ASN A 53 -12.37 -3.67 -4.05
CA ASN A 53 -11.96 -4.59 -5.11
C ASN A 53 -11.03 -3.97 -6.15
N SER A 54 -11.20 -2.69 -6.47
CA SER A 54 -10.42 -2.02 -7.50
C SER A 54 -9.04 -1.56 -7.04
N LEU A 55 -8.75 -1.65 -5.74
CA LEU A 55 -7.53 -1.11 -5.12
C LEU A 55 -6.69 -2.19 -4.43
N GLU A 56 -7.35 -3.19 -3.81
CA GLU A 56 -6.68 -4.16 -2.95
C GLU A 56 -5.85 -5.18 -3.70
N VAL A 57 -4.71 -5.52 -3.11
CA VAL A 57 -3.74 -6.48 -3.59
C VAL A 57 -3.27 -7.35 -2.43
N ILE A 58 -3.05 -8.64 -2.66
CA ILE A 58 -2.31 -9.48 -1.72
C ILE A 58 -0.83 -9.11 -1.84
N GLY A 59 -0.22 -8.73 -0.73
CA GLY A 59 1.18 -8.38 -0.65
C GLY A 59 1.97 -9.34 0.22
N ILE A 60 3.27 -9.20 0.19
CA ILE A 60 4.23 -10.10 0.83
C ILE A 60 5.09 -9.29 1.79
N LEU A 61 5.32 -9.85 2.97
CA LEU A 61 6.17 -9.31 4.03
C LEU A 61 7.30 -10.30 4.32
N GLY A 62 8.53 -9.84 4.35
CA GLY A 62 9.71 -10.68 4.57
C GLY A 62 10.87 -9.91 5.21
N LYS A 63 11.91 -10.61 5.61
CA LYS A 63 13.12 -9.98 6.20
C LYS A 63 14.02 -9.36 5.12
N SER A 64 14.00 -9.86 3.90
CA SER A 64 14.80 -9.39 2.79
C SER A 64 13.98 -9.30 1.51
N VAL A 65 14.49 -8.54 0.54
CA VAL A 65 13.90 -8.48 -0.80
C VAL A 65 13.94 -9.84 -1.49
N GLU A 66 14.98 -10.66 -1.21
CA GLU A 66 15.09 -12.00 -1.78
C GLU A 66 14.00 -12.93 -1.26
N ASP A 67 13.70 -12.93 0.07
CA ASP A 67 12.62 -13.73 0.64
C ASP A 67 11.28 -13.40 -0.05
N VAL A 68 11.00 -12.11 -0.18
CA VAL A 68 9.78 -11.61 -0.83
C VAL A 68 9.71 -12.05 -2.29
N LYS A 69 10.84 -11.96 -3.02
CA LYS A 69 10.93 -12.35 -4.43
C LYS A 69 10.70 -13.84 -4.63
N ILE A 70 11.26 -14.68 -3.76
CA ILE A 70 11.06 -16.14 -3.81
C ILE A 70 9.57 -16.47 -3.72
N LEU A 71 8.88 -15.96 -2.69
CA LEU A 71 7.46 -16.22 -2.52
C LEU A 71 6.63 -15.61 -3.67
N PHE A 72 6.95 -14.39 -4.11
CA PHE A 72 6.26 -13.78 -5.25
C PHE A 72 6.30 -14.66 -6.49
N LYS A 73 7.48 -15.18 -6.86
CA LYS A 73 7.63 -16.10 -8.01
C LYS A 73 6.80 -17.38 -7.89
N MET A 74 6.53 -17.83 -6.66
CA MET A 74 5.75 -19.06 -6.43
C MET A 74 4.24 -18.85 -6.57
N ILE A 75 3.72 -17.66 -6.20
CA ILE A 75 2.28 -17.41 -6.09
C ILE A 75 1.74 -16.40 -7.10
N ALA A 76 2.62 -15.74 -7.88
CA ALA A 76 2.20 -14.81 -8.92
C ALA A 76 1.74 -15.55 -10.18
N GLY A 77 0.72 -15.02 -10.84
CA GLY A 77 0.25 -15.50 -12.13
C GLY A 77 -1.26 -15.45 -12.28
N LYS A 78 -1.72 -15.89 -13.45
CA LYS A 78 -3.13 -15.90 -13.79
C LYS A 78 -3.84 -17.07 -13.11
N ASP A 79 -4.98 -16.76 -12.49
CA ASP A 79 -5.88 -17.72 -11.85
C ASP A 79 -7.27 -17.64 -12.52
N PRO A 80 -7.84 -18.75 -13.02
CA PRO A 80 -9.17 -18.76 -13.60
C PRO A 80 -10.28 -18.38 -12.59
N MET A 81 -10.01 -18.51 -11.29
CA MET A 81 -10.96 -18.17 -10.23
C MET A 81 -10.95 -16.67 -9.88
N ASP A 82 -9.97 -15.89 -10.37
CA ASP A 82 -9.92 -14.42 -10.25
C ASP A 82 -9.81 -13.79 -11.65
N SER A 83 -10.92 -13.28 -12.16
CA SER A 83 -10.99 -12.63 -13.48
C SER A 83 -10.10 -11.39 -13.61
N THR A 84 -9.64 -10.81 -12.51
CA THR A 84 -8.73 -9.66 -12.49
C THR A 84 -7.26 -10.05 -12.50
N SER A 85 -6.94 -11.33 -12.31
CA SER A 85 -5.58 -11.83 -12.32
C SER A 85 -4.92 -11.71 -13.71
N ILE A 86 -3.62 -11.42 -13.70
CA ILE A 86 -2.83 -11.21 -14.92
C ILE A 86 -1.61 -12.12 -14.95
N ASN A 87 -1.12 -12.38 -16.16
CA ASN A 87 0.22 -12.96 -16.31
C ASN A 87 1.27 -11.91 -16.02
N VAL A 88 2.29 -12.29 -15.26
CA VAL A 88 3.43 -11.44 -14.91
C VAL A 88 4.70 -12.05 -15.48
N ASP A 89 5.57 -11.23 -16.05
CA ASP A 89 6.90 -11.68 -16.46
C ASP A 89 7.79 -11.87 -15.22
N LEU A 90 8.08 -13.12 -14.90
CA LEU A 90 8.87 -13.52 -13.73
C LEU A 90 10.39 -13.67 -14.06
N LYS A 91 10.82 -13.27 -15.26
CA LYS A 91 12.24 -13.32 -15.64
C LYS A 91 13.04 -12.28 -14.85
N GLU A 92 14.25 -12.68 -14.46
CA GLU A 92 15.19 -11.75 -13.84
C GLU A 92 15.53 -10.60 -14.80
N LYS A 93 15.59 -9.39 -14.25
CA LYS A 93 15.97 -8.20 -15.02
C LYS A 93 17.46 -7.91 -14.87
N ASN A 94 18.11 -7.68 -15.98
CA ASN A 94 19.54 -7.33 -16.00
C ASN A 94 19.69 -5.81 -15.80
N ILE A 95 19.72 -5.39 -14.53
CA ILE A 95 19.96 -4.01 -14.11
C ILE A 95 21.16 -4.03 -13.18
N SER A 96 22.19 -3.28 -13.50
CA SER A 96 23.40 -3.12 -12.67
C SER A 96 23.48 -1.75 -12.01
N LYS A 97 23.04 -0.71 -12.71
CA LYS A 97 23.01 0.69 -12.27
C LYS A 97 21.60 1.25 -12.46
N PRO A 98 20.73 1.14 -11.45
CA PRO A 98 19.36 1.62 -11.58
C PRO A 98 19.30 3.14 -11.75
N ASN A 99 18.38 3.61 -12.61
CA ASN A 99 18.02 5.02 -12.74
C ASN A 99 16.69 5.25 -12.00
N ILE A 100 16.70 6.04 -10.95
CA ILE A 100 15.51 6.30 -10.13
C ILE A 100 15.10 7.76 -10.17
N LEU A 101 13.79 7.99 -10.09
CA LEU A 101 13.19 9.32 -10.06
C LEU A 101 12.70 9.63 -8.64
N VAL A 102 13.12 10.76 -8.09
CA VAL A 102 12.65 11.28 -6.80
C VAL A 102 11.63 12.41 -7.04
N ILE A 103 10.45 12.29 -6.45
CA ILE A 103 9.43 13.34 -6.48
C ILE A 103 9.60 14.21 -5.24
N LYS A 104 10.17 15.42 -5.39
CA LYS A 104 10.49 16.31 -4.27
C LYS A 104 9.25 16.67 -3.45
N SER A 105 8.13 17.01 -4.12
CA SER A 105 6.89 17.34 -3.42
C SER A 105 6.40 16.22 -2.48
N PHE A 106 6.69 14.95 -2.76
CA PHE A 106 6.35 13.85 -1.87
C PHE A 106 7.28 13.78 -0.67
N VAL A 107 8.56 14.04 -0.86
CA VAL A 107 9.53 14.11 0.23
C VAL A 107 9.17 15.24 1.20
N GLU A 108 8.74 16.40 0.66
CA GLU A 108 8.35 17.56 1.46
C GLU A 108 7.09 17.35 2.32
N LEU A 109 6.26 16.36 2.03
CA LEU A 109 5.13 15.95 2.89
C LEU A 109 5.58 15.22 4.17
N SER A 110 6.87 14.88 4.27
CA SER A 110 7.40 14.12 5.39
C SER A 110 7.91 15.03 6.52
N SER A 111 7.96 14.49 7.74
CA SER A 111 8.63 15.16 8.88
C SER A 111 10.12 15.32 8.62
N GLU A 112 10.73 16.32 9.25
CA GLU A 112 12.17 16.62 9.07
C GLU A 112 13.08 15.42 9.39
N GLU A 113 12.70 14.62 10.39
CA GLU A 113 13.43 13.41 10.76
C GLU A 113 13.39 12.36 9.63
N VAL A 114 12.23 12.15 9.03
CA VAL A 114 12.04 11.22 7.88
C VAL A 114 12.79 11.76 6.65
N LYS A 115 12.64 13.03 6.33
CA LYS A 115 13.37 13.69 5.23
C LYS A 115 14.87 13.48 5.32
N LYS A 116 15.44 13.75 6.50
CA LYS A 116 16.87 13.61 6.74
C LYS A 116 17.36 12.19 6.43
N GLU A 117 16.72 11.17 6.99
CA GLU A 117 17.10 9.78 6.76
C GLU A 117 16.86 9.34 5.31
N PHE A 118 15.82 9.85 4.69
CA PHE A 118 15.54 9.57 3.28
C PHE A 118 16.63 10.18 2.37
N TYR A 119 17.00 11.46 2.56
CA TYR A 119 18.09 12.07 1.79
C TYR A 119 19.46 11.43 2.07
N ASN A 120 19.72 10.99 3.29
CA ASN A 120 20.90 10.18 3.61
C ASN A 120 20.93 8.88 2.78
N SER A 121 19.78 8.24 2.60
CA SER A 121 19.69 7.05 1.77
C SER A 121 19.96 7.33 0.29
N ILE A 122 19.45 8.45 -0.23
CA ILE A 122 19.74 8.90 -1.61
C ILE A 122 21.25 9.07 -1.81
N GLY A 123 21.95 9.77 -0.90
CA GLY A 123 23.41 9.97 -1.00
C GLY A 123 24.21 8.65 -1.04
N LYS A 124 23.75 7.63 -0.27
CA LYS A 124 24.36 6.29 -0.31
C LYS A 124 24.12 5.59 -1.65
N LEU A 125 22.90 5.66 -2.18
CA LEU A 125 22.54 5.06 -3.46
C LEU A 125 23.30 5.72 -4.61
N GLU A 126 23.41 7.05 -4.62
CA GLU A 126 24.19 7.81 -5.60
C GLU A 126 25.66 7.42 -5.57
N SER A 127 26.26 7.34 -4.38
CA SER A 127 27.65 6.91 -4.18
C SER A 127 27.88 5.45 -4.65
N ALA A 128 26.85 4.62 -4.65
CA ALA A 128 26.89 3.24 -5.16
C ALA A 128 26.61 3.14 -6.68
N GLY A 129 26.42 4.26 -7.36
CA GLY A 129 26.26 4.33 -8.82
C GLY A 129 24.83 4.29 -9.33
N PHE A 130 23.83 4.56 -8.48
CA PHE A 130 22.46 4.83 -8.96
C PHE A 130 22.44 6.16 -9.72
N GLY A 131 21.74 6.19 -10.84
CA GLY A 131 21.35 7.45 -11.48
C GLY A 131 20.16 8.04 -10.70
N ILE A 132 20.32 9.28 -10.20
CA ILE A 132 19.27 9.98 -9.44
C ILE A 132 18.79 11.17 -10.25
N SER A 133 17.50 11.18 -10.56
CA SER A 133 16.82 12.32 -11.17
C SER A 133 15.74 12.87 -10.26
N TYR A 134 15.42 14.13 -10.41
CA TYR A 134 14.42 14.80 -9.58
C TYR A 134 13.35 15.44 -10.43
N VAL A 135 12.10 15.31 -9.99
CA VAL A 135 10.98 16.14 -10.44
C VAL A 135 10.44 16.92 -9.25
N ASP A 136 10.17 18.20 -9.45
CA ASP A 136 9.77 19.06 -8.34
C ASP A 136 8.39 18.70 -7.82
N LYS A 137 7.43 18.44 -8.71
CA LYS A 137 6.03 18.27 -8.33
C LYS A 137 5.34 17.16 -9.14
N PHE A 138 4.52 16.39 -8.46
CA PHE A 138 3.44 15.59 -9.06
C PHE A 138 2.16 16.42 -8.98
N SER A 139 1.59 16.80 -10.12
CA SER A 139 0.54 17.85 -10.19
C SER A 139 -0.74 17.46 -9.45
N LEU A 140 -1.04 16.15 -9.38
CA LEU A 140 -2.27 15.63 -8.79
C LEU A 140 -2.11 15.13 -7.33
N THR A 141 -1.02 15.52 -6.66
CA THR A 141 -0.75 15.13 -5.26
C THR A 141 -1.93 15.37 -4.33
N ASP A 142 -2.52 16.57 -4.40
CA ASP A 142 -3.61 17.00 -3.50
C ASP A 142 -4.91 16.19 -3.69
N TYR A 143 -5.04 15.52 -4.82
CA TYR A 143 -6.23 14.73 -5.17
C TYR A 143 -6.07 13.23 -4.89
N MET A 144 -4.84 12.74 -4.61
CA MET A 144 -4.59 11.31 -4.44
C MET A 144 -5.36 10.72 -3.25
N LEU A 145 -5.21 11.35 -2.09
CA LEU A 145 -5.80 10.85 -0.85
C LEU A 145 -7.33 10.89 -0.89
N SER A 146 -7.90 12.02 -1.35
CA SER A 146 -9.35 12.17 -1.47
C SER A 146 -9.95 11.19 -2.49
N SER A 147 -9.30 11.00 -3.65
CA SER A 147 -9.74 10.01 -4.64
C SER A 147 -9.70 8.58 -4.09
N TYR A 148 -8.62 8.24 -3.36
CA TYR A 148 -8.47 6.94 -2.73
C TYR A 148 -9.60 6.66 -1.73
N TYR A 149 -9.84 7.56 -0.75
CA TYR A 149 -10.86 7.33 0.26
C TYR A 149 -12.28 7.33 -0.31
N THR A 150 -12.55 8.18 -1.30
CA THR A 150 -13.85 8.18 -2.00
C THR A 150 -14.13 6.83 -2.64
N ILE A 151 -13.18 6.27 -3.40
CA ILE A 151 -13.32 4.97 -4.06
C ILE A 151 -13.38 3.85 -3.01
N ALA A 152 -12.46 3.85 -2.04
CA ALA A 152 -12.36 2.81 -1.04
C ALA A 152 -13.63 2.71 -0.16
N CYS A 153 -14.16 3.84 0.31
CA CYS A 153 -15.38 3.84 1.11
C CYS A 153 -16.61 3.42 0.29
N ALA A 154 -16.74 3.88 -0.95
CA ALA A 154 -17.82 3.48 -1.85
C ALA A 154 -17.83 1.96 -2.07
N GLU A 155 -16.68 1.38 -2.43
CA GLU A 155 -16.55 -0.06 -2.65
C GLU A 155 -16.73 -0.84 -1.34
N ALA A 156 -16.19 -0.36 -0.21
CA ALA A 156 -16.35 -0.99 1.09
C ALA A 156 -17.81 -1.06 1.53
N SER A 157 -18.59 0.01 1.34
CA SER A 157 -20.01 0.02 1.70
C SER A 157 -20.79 -1.07 0.95
N THR A 158 -20.48 -1.28 -0.32
CA THR A 158 -21.06 -2.34 -1.15
C THR A 158 -20.57 -3.73 -0.72
N ASN A 159 -19.26 -3.92 -0.56
CA ASN A 159 -18.69 -5.21 -0.22
C ASN A 159 -19.11 -5.69 1.18
N LEU A 160 -19.14 -4.79 2.16
CA LEU A 160 -19.51 -5.12 3.54
C LEU A 160 -21.05 -5.29 3.72
N SER A 161 -21.85 -4.95 2.70
CA SER A 161 -23.30 -5.21 2.72
C SER A 161 -23.65 -6.69 2.83
N ARG A 162 -22.75 -7.58 2.39
CA ARG A 162 -22.91 -9.05 2.47
C ARG A 162 -22.87 -9.62 3.89
N TYR A 163 -22.40 -8.83 4.88
CA TYR A 163 -22.38 -9.21 6.29
C TYR A 163 -23.74 -8.91 6.92
N ASP A 164 -24.67 -9.82 6.67
CA ASP A 164 -26.08 -9.72 7.05
C ASP A 164 -26.44 -10.60 8.28
N GLY A 165 -25.47 -11.39 8.77
CA GLY A 165 -25.66 -12.36 9.84
C GLY A 165 -26.35 -13.67 9.40
N ILE A 166 -26.73 -13.80 8.11
CA ILE A 166 -27.31 -15.01 7.51
C ILE A 166 -26.23 -15.80 6.79
N ARG A 167 -25.63 -15.19 5.78
CA ARG A 167 -24.53 -15.79 5.00
C ARG A 167 -23.17 -15.61 5.64
N TYR A 168 -22.92 -14.41 6.17
CA TYR A 168 -21.65 -14.03 6.78
C TYR A 168 -21.90 -13.18 8.03
N GLY A 169 -20.95 -13.25 8.96
CA GLY A 169 -20.99 -12.52 10.22
C GLY A 169 -21.67 -13.28 11.36
N PRO A 170 -21.79 -12.68 12.54
CA PRO A 170 -22.37 -13.32 13.70
C PRO A 170 -23.88 -13.49 13.52
N LYS A 171 -24.39 -14.65 13.94
CA LYS A 171 -25.81 -14.92 14.03
C LYS A 171 -26.42 -14.11 15.17
N VAL A 172 -27.66 -13.69 14.98
CA VAL A 172 -28.46 -12.98 15.98
C VAL A 172 -29.47 -13.96 16.59
N GLU A 173 -29.47 -14.07 17.91
CA GLU A 173 -30.33 -15.05 18.61
C GLU A 173 -31.81 -14.70 18.56
N SER A 174 -32.14 -13.39 18.57
CA SER A 174 -33.52 -12.91 18.57
C SER A 174 -33.68 -11.60 17.81
N ALA A 175 -34.71 -11.50 17.00
CA ALA A 175 -35.04 -10.29 16.26
C ALA A 175 -36.56 -10.22 16.03
N SER A 176 -37.11 -9.00 16.07
CA SER A 176 -38.54 -8.78 15.85
C SER A 176 -38.95 -8.90 14.37
N ASN A 177 -38.00 -8.67 13.46
CA ASN A 177 -38.17 -8.78 12.01
C ASN A 177 -36.80 -8.79 11.32
N TRP A 178 -36.75 -8.98 9.98
CA TRP A 178 -35.54 -9.09 9.21
C TRP A 178 -34.66 -7.82 9.27
N ARG A 179 -35.24 -6.62 9.36
CA ARG A 179 -34.49 -5.36 9.47
C ARG A 179 -33.79 -5.26 10.83
N ASP A 180 -34.47 -5.63 11.90
CA ASP A 180 -33.91 -5.70 13.26
C ASP A 180 -32.78 -6.76 13.30
N TYR A 181 -32.98 -7.92 12.65
CA TYR A 181 -31.97 -8.96 12.55
C TYR A 181 -30.67 -8.44 11.91
N ILE A 182 -30.77 -7.86 10.71
CA ILE A 182 -29.59 -7.34 9.98
C ILE A 182 -28.95 -6.18 10.78
N SER A 183 -29.74 -5.29 11.36
CA SER A 183 -29.21 -4.19 12.17
C SER A 183 -28.41 -4.70 13.37
N LYS A 184 -28.92 -5.69 14.08
CA LYS A 184 -28.23 -6.34 15.20
C LYS A 184 -26.94 -7.04 14.73
N ALA A 185 -26.98 -7.81 13.64
CA ALA A 185 -25.78 -8.45 13.07
C ALA A 185 -24.72 -7.41 12.71
N ARG A 186 -25.09 -6.31 12.08
CA ARG A 186 -24.17 -5.23 11.69
C ARG A 186 -23.73 -4.33 12.83
N SER A 187 -24.39 -4.38 13.98
CA SER A 187 -23.96 -3.63 15.16
C SER A 187 -22.58 -4.06 15.69
N PHE A 188 -22.15 -5.29 15.37
CA PHE A 188 -20.83 -5.82 15.71
C PHE A 188 -19.67 -5.17 14.91
N PHE A 189 -19.94 -4.43 13.84
CA PHE A 189 -18.89 -3.65 13.18
C PHE A 189 -18.31 -2.59 14.13
N GLY A 190 -16.98 -2.47 14.12
CA GLY A 190 -16.29 -1.42 14.86
C GLY A 190 -16.63 -0.01 14.32
N PRO A 191 -16.35 1.04 15.11
CA PRO A 191 -16.67 2.42 14.73
C PRO A 191 -16.11 2.86 13.39
N GLU A 192 -14.85 2.54 13.10
CA GLU A 192 -14.17 2.88 11.82
C GLU A 192 -14.86 2.23 10.62
N VAL A 193 -15.22 0.95 10.73
CA VAL A 193 -15.94 0.23 9.68
C VAL A 193 -17.31 0.85 9.42
N LYS A 194 -18.05 1.18 10.50
CA LYS A 194 -19.33 1.88 10.41
C LYS A 194 -19.21 3.24 9.72
N ALA A 195 -18.18 4.02 10.07
CA ALA A 195 -17.92 5.33 9.46
C ALA A 195 -17.67 5.19 7.95
N ARG A 196 -16.85 4.22 7.52
CA ARG A 196 -16.60 3.96 6.09
C ARG A 196 -17.83 3.49 5.33
N ILE A 197 -18.66 2.64 5.94
CA ILE A 197 -19.94 2.21 5.35
C ILE A 197 -20.86 3.41 5.16
N MET A 198 -21.01 4.26 6.18
CA MET A 198 -21.87 5.46 6.11
C MET A 198 -21.38 6.43 5.04
N MET A 199 -20.09 6.71 5.02
CA MET A 199 -19.47 7.57 4.00
C MET A 199 -19.67 7.00 2.60
N GLY A 200 -19.42 5.71 2.39
CA GLY A 200 -19.59 5.06 1.10
C GLY A 200 -21.04 5.03 0.63
N THR A 201 -21.98 4.80 1.55
CA THR A 201 -23.42 4.87 1.25
C THR A 201 -23.83 6.26 0.82
N PHE A 202 -23.32 7.31 1.48
CA PHE A 202 -23.55 8.70 1.09
C PHE A 202 -22.97 8.98 -0.31
N ILE A 203 -21.71 8.61 -0.57
CA ILE A 203 -21.04 8.79 -1.85
C ILE A 203 -21.81 8.14 -3.00
N LEU A 204 -22.40 6.96 -2.77
CA LEU A 204 -23.14 6.21 -3.79
C LEU A 204 -24.62 6.57 -3.89
N SER A 205 -25.12 7.49 -3.07
CA SER A 205 -26.54 7.89 -3.10
C SER A 205 -26.86 8.76 -4.31
N ALA A 206 -28.15 8.82 -4.66
CA ALA A 206 -28.64 9.60 -5.77
C ALA A 206 -28.27 11.10 -5.61
N GLY A 207 -27.78 11.70 -6.69
CA GLY A 207 -27.31 13.09 -6.72
C GLY A 207 -25.86 13.29 -6.27
N TYR A 208 -25.25 12.29 -5.61
CA TYR A 208 -23.86 12.37 -5.15
C TYR A 208 -22.91 11.42 -5.89
N TYR A 209 -23.44 10.34 -6.47
CA TYR A 209 -22.66 9.36 -7.23
C TYR A 209 -21.81 9.99 -8.34
N GLU A 210 -22.41 10.83 -9.18
CA GLU A 210 -21.71 11.53 -10.28
C GLU A 210 -20.70 12.54 -9.73
N THR A 211 -21.08 13.23 -8.65
CA THR A 211 -20.28 14.32 -8.08
C THR A 211 -19.04 13.81 -7.36
N TYR A 212 -19.12 12.67 -6.69
CA TYR A 212 -18.00 12.13 -5.91
C TYR A 212 -17.37 10.89 -6.55
N TYR A 213 -18.13 9.81 -6.76
CA TYR A 213 -17.54 8.53 -7.17
C TYR A 213 -17.02 8.59 -8.61
N LEU A 214 -17.82 9.06 -9.56
CA LEU A 214 -17.36 9.16 -10.96
C LEU A 214 -16.21 10.15 -11.11
N ARG A 215 -16.23 11.27 -10.39
CA ARG A 215 -15.08 12.21 -10.40
C ARG A 215 -13.82 11.60 -9.81
N ALA A 216 -13.93 10.83 -8.72
CA ALA A 216 -12.79 10.13 -8.16
C ALA A 216 -12.19 9.09 -9.13
N LEU A 217 -13.03 8.39 -9.91
CA LEU A 217 -12.56 7.50 -10.96
C LEU A 217 -11.87 8.24 -12.11
N GLN A 218 -12.39 9.42 -12.50
CA GLN A 218 -11.75 10.27 -13.51
C GLN A 218 -10.38 10.77 -13.02
N LEU A 219 -10.31 11.27 -11.78
CA LEU A 219 -9.06 11.68 -11.16
C LEU A 219 -8.06 10.51 -11.06
N ARG A 220 -8.52 9.32 -10.68
CA ARG A 220 -7.69 8.10 -10.68
C ARG A 220 -7.06 7.83 -12.05
N LYS A 221 -7.85 8.00 -13.13
CA LYS A 221 -7.33 7.84 -14.50
C LYS A 221 -6.26 8.88 -14.82
N MET A 222 -6.48 10.14 -14.45
CA MET A 222 -5.51 11.23 -14.66
C MET A 222 -4.24 11.00 -13.84
N ILE A 223 -4.36 10.60 -12.56
CA ILE A 223 -3.23 10.25 -11.68
C ILE A 223 -2.39 9.13 -12.30
N LYS A 224 -3.04 8.10 -12.83
CA LYS A 224 -2.35 7.00 -13.51
C LYS A 224 -1.59 7.49 -14.75
N GLN A 225 -2.22 8.28 -15.59
CA GLN A 225 -1.59 8.82 -16.81
C GLN A 225 -0.39 9.73 -16.50
N GLU A 226 -0.51 10.61 -15.51
CA GLU A 226 0.59 11.46 -15.08
C GLU A 226 1.75 10.61 -14.52
N PHE A 227 1.45 9.62 -13.68
CA PHE A 227 2.46 8.72 -13.13
C PHE A 227 3.20 7.95 -14.23
N GLU A 228 2.48 7.36 -15.19
CA GLU A 228 3.07 6.65 -16.32
C GLU A 228 3.97 7.57 -17.17
N LYS A 229 3.59 8.83 -17.32
CA LYS A 229 4.39 9.83 -18.03
C LYS A 229 5.69 10.19 -17.32
N ILE A 230 5.63 10.46 -16.00
CA ILE A 230 6.80 10.91 -15.26
C ILE A 230 7.82 9.79 -15.01
N ILE A 231 7.38 8.53 -14.86
CA ILE A 231 8.27 7.40 -14.64
C ILE A 231 8.91 6.89 -15.95
N SER A 232 8.46 7.36 -17.11
CA SER A 232 8.98 6.93 -18.39
C SER A 232 10.49 7.21 -18.49
N GLY A 233 11.28 6.17 -18.78
CA GLY A 233 12.74 6.25 -18.86
C GLY A 233 13.47 5.98 -17.54
N TYR A 234 12.74 5.76 -16.44
CA TYR A 234 13.32 5.38 -15.15
C TYR A 234 12.98 3.94 -14.77
N ASP A 235 13.80 3.37 -13.88
CA ASP A 235 13.57 2.01 -13.39
C ASP A 235 12.57 1.96 -12.24
N ALA A 236 12.51 3.02 -11.44
CA ALA A 236 11.53 3.19 -10.38
C ALA A 236 11.40 4.66 -9.95
N VAL A 237 10.26 5.03 -9.39
CA VAL A 237 10.11 6.21 -8.54
C VAL A 237 10.52 5.82 -7.12
N TYR A 238 11.33 6.65 -6.45
CA TYR A 238 11.79 6.45 -5.08
C TYR A 238 11.32 7.60 -4.18
N VAL A 239 10.58 7.27 -3.13
CA VAL A 239 9.99 8.22 -2.18
C VAL A 239 9.94 7.60 -0.77
N PRO A 240 9.79 8.40 0.30
CA PRO A 240 9.54 7.84 1.63
C PRO A 240 8.29 6.95 1.62
N THR A 241 8.29 5.87 2.40
CA THR A 241 7.09 5.02 2.53
C THR A 241 6.05 5.72 3.39
N MET A 242 6.45 6.19 4.56
CA MET A 242 5.59 6.89 5.49
C MET A 242 6.11 8.31 5.72
N PRO A 243 5.23 9.32 5.77
CA PRO A 243 5.65 10.70 5.97
C PRO A 243 6.05 11.00 7.42
N VAL A 244 5.74 10.11 8.35
CA VAL A 244 5.96 10.27 9.79
C VAL A 244 6.55 9.01 10.42
N LEU A 245 7.16 9.17 11.58
CA LEU A 245 7.56 8.05 12.43
C LEU A 245 6.32 7.40 13.09
N PRO A 246 6.43 6.16 13.62
CA PRO A 246 5.34 5.53 14.35
C PRO A 246 4.86 6.40 15.52
N TRP A 247 3.56 6.48 15.67
CA TRP A 247 2.93 7.19 16.79
C TRP A 247 2.63 6.26 17.97
N LYS A 248 2.38 6.85 19.14
CA LYS A 248 2.01 6.10 20.35
C LYS A 248 0.69 5.37 20.16
N ILE A 249 0.58 4.18 20.78
CA ILE A 249 -0.66 3.41 20.79
C ILE A 249 -1.82 4.26 21.35
N GLY A 250 -2.96 4.23 20.67
CA GLY A 250 -4.14 5.00 21.01
C GLY A 250 -4.27 6.35 20.30
N LYS A 251 -3.16 7.03 19.96
CA LYS A 251 -3.21 8.38 19.38
C LYS A 251 -4.01 8.50 18.08
N ALA A 252 -3.92 7.51 17.19
CA ALA A 252 -4.70 7.49 15.95
C ALA A 252 -6.21 7.21 16.18
N ILE A 253 -6.56 6.68 17.35
CA ILE A 253 -7.98 6.49 17.77
C ILE A 253 -8.55 7.83 18.24
N GLU A 254 -7.73 8.65 18.91
CA GLU A 254 -8.13 9.99 19.37
C GLU A 254 -8.30 10.97 18.21
N ASP A 255 -7.43 10.89 17.20
CA ASP A 255 -7.52 11.71 15.97
C ASP A 255 -7.31 10.85 14.73
N PRO A 256 -8.38 10.32 14.10
CA PRO A 256 -8.29 9.52 12.88
C PRO A 256 -7.64 10.24 11.69
N LYS A 257 -7.62 11.59 11.68
CA LYS A 257 -7.00 12.36 10.60
C LYS A 257 -5.49 12.10 10.51
N ILE A 258 -4.84 11.79 11.65
CA ILE A 258 -3.42 11.44 11.69
C ILE A 258 -3.16 10.18 10.86
N ALA A 259 -3.98 9.14 11.04
CA ALA A 259 -3.86 7.90 10.29
C ALA A 259 -4.16 8.12 8.79
N TYR A 260 -5.20 8.88 8.47
CA TYR A 260 -5.57 9.16 7.07
C TYR A 260 -4.51 10.00 6.34
N ALA A 261 -3.96 11.03 6.99
CA ALA A 261 -2.89 11.83 6.41
C ALA A 261 -1.62 11.02 6.16
N ALA A 262 -1.35 10.01 6.99
CA ALA A 262 -0.17 9.16 6.85
C ALA A 262 -0.18 8.30 5.58
N ASP A 263 -1.34 8.04 4.97
CA ASP A 263 -1.46 7.24 3.74
C ASP A 263 -1.09 8.03 2.46
N VAL A 264 -0.83 9.33 2.56
CA VAL A 264 -0.64 10.21 1.40
C VAL A 264 0.44 9.73 0.42
N LEU A 265 1.51 9.10 0.92
CA LEU A 265 2.62 8.59 0.09
C LEU A 265 2.39 7.16 -0.40
N THR A 266 1.47 6.41 0.22
CA THR A 266 1.27 5.00 -0.09
C THR A 266 0.09 4.72 -1.02
N VAL A 267 -0.85 5.65 -1.19
CA VAL A 267 -2.06 5.44 -2.02
C VAL A 267 -1.77 5.46 -3.53
N LEU A 268 -0.71 6.15 -3.99
CA LEU A 268 -0.38 6.27 -5.40
C LEU A 268 -0.26 4.90 -6.11
N PRO A 269 0.51 3.92 -5.60
CA PRO A 269 0.61 2.61 -6.25
C PRO A 269 -0.70 1.83 -6.29
N ASN A 270 -1.64 2.06 -5.36
CA ASN A 270 -2.96 1.43 -5.39
C ASN A 270 -3.86 2.08 -6.44
N LEU A 271 -3.85 3.42 -6.56
CA LEU A 271 -4.61 4.15 -7.57
C LEU A 271 -4.16 3.81 -8.98
N THR A 272 -2.85 3.64 -9.20
CA THR A 272 -2.26 3.32 -10.50
C THR A 272 -2.23 1.82 -10.83
N GLY A 273 -2.41 0.96 -9.82
CA GLY A 273 -2.25 -0.49 -9.94
C GLY A 273 -0.78 -0.94 -10.07
N SER A 274 0.16 -0.08 -9.75
CA SER A 274 1.61 -0.27 -9.87
C SER A 274 2.18 -1.16 -8.78
N PRO A 275 3.27 -1.92 -9.02
CA PRO A 275 4.00 -2.59 -7.97
C PRO A 275 4.75 -1.56 -7.12
N ALA A 276 4.88 -1.83 -5.83
CA ALA A 276 5.67 -1.01 -4.92
C ALA A 276 6.26 -1.85 -3.78
N ILE A 277 7.49 -1.57 -3.42
CA ILE A 277 8.18 -2.25 -2.33
C ILE A 277 8.76 -1.24 -1.34
N SER A 278 8.49 -1.44 -0.06
CA SER A 278 9.10 -0.69 1.03
C SER A 278 10.26 -1.48 1.62
N ILE A 279 11.41 -0.83 1.75
CA ILE A 279 12.59 -1.38 2.43
C ILE A 279 13.04 -0.43 3.53
N PRO A 280 13.68 -0.91 4.59
CA PRO A 280 14.30 -0.04 5.60
C PRO A 280 15.45 0.76 4.97
N VAL A 281 15.48 2.08 5.21
CA VAL A 281 16.50 2.98 4.63
C VAL A 281 17.30 3.74 5.69
N GLY A 282 16.81 3.79 6.92
CA GLY A 282 17.46 4.44 8.05
C GLY A 282 16.72 4.19 9.36
N LYS A 283 17.22 4.83 10.41
CA LYS A 283 16.63 4.85 11.76
C LYS A 283 16.71 6.23 12.37
N VAL A 284 15.65 6.58 13.08
CA VAL A 284 15.62 7.73 13.98
C VAL A 284 15.39 7.20 15.38
N ARG A 285 16.43 7.25 16.24
CA ARG A 285 16.43 6.55 17.54
C ARG A 285 16.16 5.05 17.34
N GLU A 286 15.09 4.50 17.96
CA GLU A 286 14.66 3.11 17.81
C GLU A 286 13.74 2.87 16.60
N PHE A 287 13.21 3.93 15.99
CA PHE A 287 12.21 3.83 14.91
C PHE A 287 12.86 3.71 13.54
N PHE A 288 12.33 2.79 12.73
CA PHE A 288 12.77 2.64 11.36
C PHE A 288 12.11 3.68 10.44
N VAL A 289 12.85 4.06 9.40
CA VAL A 289 12.37 4.84 8.27
C VAL A 289 12.38 3.94 7.04
N GLY A 290 11.26 3.85 6.33
CA GLY A 290 11.15 3.12 5.09
C GLY A 290 11.22 4.03 3.87
N GLY A 291 11.88 3.55 2.82
CA GLY A 291 11.80 4.10 1.48
C GLY A 291 11.09 3.13 0.55
N GLN A 292 10.23 3.62 -0.33
CA GLN A 292 9.54 2.77 -1.29
C GLN A 292 9.97 3.03 -2.73
N PHE A 293 10.19 1.93 -3.47
CA PHE A 293 10.37 1.94 -4.92
C PHE A 293 9.06 1.57 -5.58
N ILE A 294 8.60 2.40 -6.52
CA ILE A 294 7.33 2.24 -7.24
C ILE A 294 7.64 2.09 -8.72
N GLY A 295 7.15 1.04 -9.37
CA GLY A 295 7.35 0.78 -10.79
C GLY A 295 6.11 0.98 -11.65
N LEU A 296 6.23 0.73 -12.93
CA LEU A 296 5.09 0.61 -13.83
C LEU A 296 4.35 -0.70 -13.58
N ARG A 297 3.05 -0.71 -13.85
CA ARG A 297 2.22 -1.91 -13.71
C ARG A 297 2.78 -3.05 -14.55
N ALA A 298 2.83 -4.25 -13.97
CA ALA A 298 3.40 -5.48 -14.52
C ALA A 298 4.95 -5.48 -14.65
N GLU A 299 5.64 -4.49 -14.08
CA GLU A 299 7.11 -4.47 -13.96
C GLU A 299 7.60 -4.91 -12.57
N ASP A 300 6.90 -5.87 -11.96
CA ASP A 300 7.17 -6.36 -10.60
C ASP A 300 8.63 -6.80 -10.39
N MET A 301 9.16 -7.60 -11.31
CA MET A 301 10.54 -8.10 -11.22
C MET A 301 11.59 -7.00 -11.40
N LYS A 302 11.25 -5.91 -12.09
CA LYS A 302 12.11 -4.73 -12.21
C LYS A 302 12.22 -4.00 -10.88
N VAL A 303 11.09 -3.75 -10.23
CA VAL A 303 11.04 -3.10 -8.91
C VAL A 303 11.76 -3.94 -7.86
N LEU A 304 11.53 -5.25 -7.83
CA LEU A 304 12.23 -6.17 -6.94
C LEU A 304 13.75 -6.16 -7.18
N LYS A 305 14.21 -6.09 -8.44
CA LYS A 305 15.64 -6.00 -8.76
C LYS A 305 16.26 -4.70 -8.27
N VAL A 306 15.61 -3.56 -8.52
CA VAL A 306 16.06 -2.23 -8.02
C VAL A 306 16.17 -2.23 -6.50
N ALA A 307 15.12 -2.73 -5.82
CA ALA A 307 15.08 -2.78 -4.37
C ALA A 307 16.15 -3.72 -3.78
N ALA A 308 16.44 -4.86 -4.43
CA ALA A 308 17.49 -5.78 -3.98
C ALA A 308 18.88 -5.14 -4.04
N ILE A 309 19.17 -4.37 -5.10
CA ILE A 309 20.42 -3.62 -5.19
C ILE A 309 20.49 -2.55 -4.12
N ALA A 310 19.39 -1.80 -3.91
CA ALA A 310 19.30 -0.77 -2.89
C ALA A 310 19.43 -1.34 -1.46
N GLU A 311 18.81 -2.49 -1.16
CA GLU A 311 18.92 -3.16 0.14
C GLU A 311 20.39 -3.50 0.47
N ASN A 312 21.13 -4.03 -0.51
CA ASN A 312 22.55 -4.34 -0.35
C ASN A 312 23.42 -3.11 -0.09
N VAL A 313 23.08 -1.97 -0.68
CA VAL A 313 23.80 -0.69 -0.48
C VAL A 313 23.49 -0.10 0.90
N LEU A 314 22.22 -0.08 1.27
CA LEU A 314 21.75 0.64 2.46
C LEU A 314 22.06 -0.10 3.77
N GLN A 315 22.08 -1.43 3.77
CA GLN A 315 22.45 -2.32 4.89
C GLN A 315 21.98 -1.84 6.27
N VAL A 316 20.71 -1.46 6.39
CA VAL A 316 20.15 -1.00 7.66
C VAL A 316 20.12 -2.17 8.64
N LYS A 317 20.89 -2.08 9.75
CA LYS A 317 20.91 -3.11 10.79
C LYS A 317 19.49 -3.29 11.36
N LYS A 318 18.92 -4.45 11.10
CA LYS A 318 17.64 -4.90 11.66
C LYS A 318 17.86 -5.26 13.15
N ASN A 319 16.87 -5.00 14.00
CA ASN A 319 16.94 -5.47 15.40
C ASN A 319 16.77 -6.99 15.37
N GLY A 320 17.74 -7.74 15.90
CA GLY A 320 17.63 -9.17 16.08
C GLY A 320 18.87 -9.93 15.63
N ARG A 321 19.56 -10.45 16.63
CA ARG A 321 20.62 -11.47 16.64
C ARG A 321 21.76 -11.30 15.61
N ASN A 322 22.94 -11.04 16.17
CA ASN A 322 24.24 -11.29 15.53
C ASN A 322 24.31 -12.72 14.97
#